data_b2c8325e75e8500b6693d4cfd7ef67b0
#
_entry.id   b2c8325e75e8500b6693d4cfd7ef67b0
#
_cell.length_a   1.000
_cell.length_b   1.000
_cell.length_c   1.000
_cell.angle_alpha   90.00
_cell.angle_beta   90.00
_cell.angle_gamma   90.00
#
_symmetry.space_group_name_H-M   'P 1'
#
loop_
_entity.id
_entity.type
_entity.pdbx_description
1 polymer ?
#
loop_
_entity_poly.entity_id
_entity_poly.type
_entity_poly.pdbx_seq_one_letter_code
_entity_poly.pdbx_strand_id
1 'polypeptide(L)'
;VASNLTYTDPRTVAEAQFSLHFAIASIVLHGDITLEHLTAEVLSSASIKRLMKRIDVKVDDIPEQYKSSRLICPEWGYVELATQCGALRCCFVGSPVGSALRPMSNEMLKKKFNACAQYCNCNSSDFALYDKILNIEHLQNVQDLFS
;
A
#
# COMPACT_ATOMS: atom_id res chain seq x y z
N VAL A 1 6.54 -0.20 11.78
CA VAL A 1 5.72 0.51 10.76
C VAL A 1 5.21 1.81 11.33
N ALA A 2 4.50 1.80 12.48
CA ALA A 2 3.93 3.02 13.08
C ALA A 2 4.99 4.11 13.38
N SER A 3 6.22 3.72 13.72
CA SER A 3 7.34 4.66 13.95
C SER A 3 7.78 5.44 12.71
N ASN A 4 7.51 4.92 11.51
CA ASN A 4 7.89 5.54 10.25
C ASN A 4 6.71 6.27 9.56
N LEU A 5 5.47 5.99 9.98
CA LEU A 5 4.24 6.56 9.42
C LEU A 5 3.57 7.50 10.43
N THR A 6 4.27 8.57 10.75
CA THR A 6 4.00 9.43 11.93
C THR A 6 2.98 10.54 11.70
N TYR A 7 2.64 10.85 10.46
CA TYR A 7 1.71 11.94 10.18
C TYR A 7 0.27 11.52 10.42
N THR A 8 -0.35 12.10 11.47
CA THR A 8 -1.76 11.87 11.80
C THR A 8 -2.71 12.81 11.04
N ASP A 9 -2.24 14.00 10.67
CA ASP A 9 -2.96 15.02 9.91
C ASP A 9 -2.04 15.58 8.80
N PRO A 10 -1.75 14.80 7.75
CA PRO A 10 -0.87 15.22 6.67
C PRO A 10 -1.44 16.41 5.91
N ARG A 11 -0.59 17.40 5.59
CA ARG A 11 -0.95 18.63 4.88
C ARG A 11 -0.44 18.66 3.45
N THR A 12 0.52 17.81 3.15
CA THR A 12 1.12 17.70 1.81
C THR A 12 1.04 16.25 1.32
N VAL A 13 1.14 16.07 0.01
CA VAL A 13 1.18 14.73 -0.61
C VAL A 13 2.39 13.92 -0.09
N ALA A 14 3.52 14.58 0.12
CA ALA A 14 4.71 13.94 0.69
C ALA A 14 4.46 13.41 2.12
N GLU A 15 3.79 14.18 2.97
CA GLU A 15 3.39 13.74 4.30
C GLU A 15 2.34 12.62 4.26
N ALA A 16 1.42 12.65 3.29
CA ALA A 16 0.39 11.64 3.11
C ALA A 16 0.98 10.24 2.82
N GLN A 17 2.11 10.17 2.12
CA GLN A 17 2.86 8.93 1.88
C GLN A 17 3.36 8.28 3.17
N PHE A 18 3.53 9.06 4.24
CA PHE A 18 3.98 8.61 5.55
C PHE A 18 2.87 8.72 6.62
N SER A 19 1.61 8.56 6.21
CA SER A 19 0.42 8.64 7.07
C SER A 19 -0.40 7.36 7.01
N LEU A 20 -0.43 6.60 8.13
CA LEU A 20 -1.37 5.48 8.29
C LEU A 20 -2.82 5.96 8.26
N HIS A 21 -3.11 7.11 8.86
CA HIS A 21 -4.46 7.66 8.89
C HIS A 21 -4.98 7.94 7.49
N PHE A 22 -4.16 8.55 6.63
CA PHE A 22 -4.51 8.79 5.23
C PHE A 22 -4.67 7.47 4.45
N ALA A 23 -3.72 6.54 4.61
CA ALA A 23 -3.76 5.26 3.92
C ALA A 23 -5.03 4.46 4.26
N ILE A 24 -5.36 4.34 5.54
CA ILE A 24 -6.55 3.61 6.00
C ILE A 24 -7.82 4.33 5.53
N ALA A 25 -7.89 5.68 5.64
CA ALA A 25 -9.03 6.45 5.16
C ALA A 25 -9.26 6.29 3.65
N SER A 26 -8.18 6.29 2.86
CA SER A 26 -8.24 6.07 1.41
C SER A 26 -8.76 4.67 1.08
N ILE A 27 -8.26 3.63 1.73
CA ILE A 27 -8.71 2.25 1.53
C ILE A 27 -10.21 2.10 1.89
N VAL A 28 -10.66 2.71 2.98
CA VAL A 28 -12.08 2.64 3.39
C VAL A 28 -13.00 3.33 2.38
N LEU A 29 -12.56 4.43 1.75
CA LEU A 29 -13.37 5.19 0.79
C LEU A 29 -13.31 4.63 -0.63
N HIS A 30 -12.13 4.18 -1.06
CA HIS A 30 -11.86 3.85 -2.46
C HIS A 30 -11.64 2.34 -2.69
N GLY A 31 -11.54 1.55 -1.62
CA GLY A 31 -11.26 0.10 -1.67
C GLY A 31 -9.78 -0.23 -1.83
N ASP A 32 -8.95 0.73 -2.20
CA ASP A 32 -7.50 0.58 -2.39
C ASP A 32 -6.79 1.91 -2.14
N ILE A 33 -5.46 1.88 -2.08
CA ILE A 33 -4.61 3.06 -2.13
C ILE A 33 -3.64 2.95 -3.31
N THR A 34 -3.76 3.89 -4.25
CA THR A 34 -2.95 3.96 -5.47
C THR A 34 -2.29 5.33 -5.59
N LEU A 35 -1.42 5.49 -6.58
CA LEU A 35 -0.78 6.78 -6.87
C LEU A 35 -1.82 7.86 -7.22
N GLU A 36 -2.95 7.49 -7.82
CA GLU A 36 -4.06 8.40 -8.14
C GLU A 36 -4.71 9.04 -6.91
N HIS A 37 -4.65 8.34 -5.76
CA HIS A 37 -5.17 8.86 -4.49
C HIS A 37 -4.19 9.80 -3.78
N LEU A 38 -2.92 9.82 -4.16
CA LEU A 38 -1.88 10.68 -3.59
C LEU A 38 -1.86 12.05 -4.26
N THR A 39 -2.97 12.78 -4.14
CA THR A 39 -3.15 14.13 -4.70
C THR A 39 -3.59 15.11 -3.63
N ALA A 40 -3.33 16.39 -3.86
CA ALA A 40 -3.77 17.47 -2.96
C ALA A 40 -5.30 17.53 -2.86
N GLU A 41 -6.02 17.19 -3.92
CA GLU A 41 -7.47 17.16 -3.97
C GLU A 41 -8.03 16.07 -3.04
N VAL A 42 -7.56 14.83 -3.16
CA VAL A 42 -7.97 13.71 -2.31
C VAL A 42 -7.62 14.01 -0.86
N LEU A 43 -6.40 14.49 -0.59
CA LEU A 43 -5.94 14.84 0.75
C LEU A 43 -6.80 15.92 1.41
N SER A 44 -7.25 16.92 0.64
CA SER A 44 -8.10 18.02 1.14
C SER A 44 -9.57 17.65 1.27
N SER A 45 -9.99 16.49 0.77
CA SER A 45 -11.38 16.06 0.76
C SER A 45 -11.96 15.97 2.19
N ALA A 46 -13.16 16.50 2.37
CA ALA A 46 -13.85 16.47 3.67
C ALA A 46 -14.12 15.04 4.16
N SER A 47 -14.32 14.08 3.25
CA SER A 47 -14.55 12.67 3.56
C SER A 47 -13.30 12.02 4.12
N ILE A 48 -12.14 12.23 3.49
CA ILE A 48 -10.84 11.74 3.97
C ILE A 48 -10.55 12.33 5.36
N LYS A 49 -10.64 13.65 5.50
CA LYS A 49 -10.35 14.33 6.78
C LYS A 49 -11.26 13.85 7.92
N ARG A 50 -12.53 13.61 7.64
CA ARG A 50 -13.48 13.09 8.63
C ARG A 50 -13.14 11.65 9.05
N LEU A 51 -12.73 10.81 8.10
CA LEU A 51 -12.31 9.43 8.41
C LEU A 51 -11.00 9.40 9.18
N MET A 52 -9.99 10.17 8.77
CA MET A 52 -8.70 10.22 9.49
C MET A 52 -8.89 10.53 10.98
N LYS A 53 -9.81 11.44 11.34
CA LYS A 53 -10.12 11.78 12.74
C LYS A 53 -10.77 10.63 13.54
N ARG A 54 -11.24 9.58 12.88
CA ARG A 54 -11.85 8.41 13.52
C ARG A 54 -10.89 7.21 13.62
N ILE A 55 -9.69 7.37 13.12
CA ILE A 55 -8.67 6.33 13.14
C ILE A 55 -7.80 6.56 14.38
N ASP A 56 -7.66 5.53 15.19
CA ASP A 56 -6.74 5.48 16.32
C ASP A 56 -5.66 4.45 16.01
N VAL A 57 -4.39 4.85 16.04
CA VAL A 57 -3.24 3.98 15.77
C VAL A 57 -2.52 3.72 17.08
N LYS A 58 -2.42 2.44 17.45
CA LYS A 58 -1.72 1.98 18.64
C LYS A 58 -0.51 1.15 18.27
N VAL A 59 0.53 1.25 19.05
CA VAL A 59 1.67 0.34 19.02
C VAL A 59 1.49 -0.62 20.18
N ASP A 60 1.20 -1.87 19.85
CA ASP A 60 0.85 -2.88 20.85
C ASP A 60 1.53 -4.21 20.50
N ASP A 61 1.48 -5.15 21.42
CA ASP A 61 1.95 -6.51 21.21
C ASP A 61 0.98 -7.28 20.28
N ILE A 62 1.50 -8.34 19.66
CA ILE A 62 0.69 -9.24 18.83
C ILE A 62 -0.44 -9.82 19.69
N PRO A 63 -1.71 -9.72 19.23
CA PRO A 63 -2.84 -10.28 19.96
C PRO A 63 -2.63 -11.78 20.23
N GLU A 64 -2.97 -12.26 21.41
CA GLU A 64 -2.65 -13.59 21.91
C GLU A 64 -3.04 -14.72 20.95
N GLN A 65 -4.23 -14.59 20.32
CA GLN A 65 -4.73 -15.58 19.37
C GLN A 65 -3.88 -15.74 18.11
N TYR A 66 -2.97 -14.81 17.82
CA TYR A 66 -2.11 -14.84 16.62
C TYR A 66 -0.63 -15.14 16.95
N LYS A 67 -0.23 -15.18 18.22
CA LYS A 67 1.17 -15.41 18.62
C LYS A 67 1.76 -16.73 18.13
N SER A 68 0.93 -17.73 17.90
CA SER A 68 1.35 -19.04 17.39
C SER A 68 1.58 -19.08 15.87
N SER A 69 1.26 -18.02 15.14
CA SER A 69 1.44 -17.97 13.69
C SER A 69 2.93 -17.93 13.33
N ARG A 70 3.34 -18.78 12.39
CA ARG A 70 4.72 -18.83 11.87
C ARG A 70 5.02 -17.77 10.80
N LEU A 71 3.99 -17.06 10.34
CA LEU A 71 4.09 -16.08 9.26
C LEU A 71 3.99 -14.65 9.78
N ILE A 72 4.64 -14.37 10.93
CA ILE A 72 4.66 -13.04 11.52
C ILE A 72 6.02 -12.40 11.28
N CYS A 73 6.00 -11.20 10.71
CA CYS A 73 7.18 -10.36 10.57
C CYS A 73 7.00 -9.07 11.40
N PRO A 74 8.07 -8.28 11.60
CA PRO A 74 7.98 -7.03 12.37
C PRO A 74 6.96 -6.01 11.84
N GLU A 75 6.58 -6.12 10.57
CA GLU A 75 5.61 -5.26 9.89
C GLU A 75 4.17 -5.78 9.96
N TRP A 76 3.86 -6.68 10.89
CA TRP A 76 2.50 -7.13 11.11
C TRP A 76 1.53 -5.97 11.40
N GLY A 77 0.26 -6.18 11.09
CA GLY A 77 -0.79 -5.20 11.38
C GLY A 77 -2.07 -5.88 11.84
N TYR A 78 -2.81 -5.21 12.70
CA TYR A 78 -4.13 -5.61 13.16
C TYR A 78 -5.08 -4.42 13.04
N VAL A 79 -6.24 -4.62 12.45
CA VAL A 79 -7.24 -3.58 12.24
C VAL A 79 -8.55 -4.04 12.85
N GLU A 80 -9.17 -3.14 13.62
CA GLU A 80 -10.54 -3.27 14.10
C GLU A 80 -11.39 -2.15 13.47
N LEU A 81 -12.52 -2.51 12.89
CA LEU A 81 -13.46 -1.59 12.28
C LEU A 81 -14.84 -1.73 12.95
N ALA A 82 -15.26 -0.69 13.67
CA ALA A 82 -16.61 -0.58 14.18
C ALA A 82 -17.52 0.08 13.13
N THR A 83 -18.56 -0.63 12.71
CA THR A 83 -19.54 -0.12 11.75
C THR A 83 -20.65 0.66 12.46
N GLN A 84 -21.40 1.48 11.72
CA GLN A 84 -22.52 2.25 12.27
C GLN A 84 -23.66 1.36 12.83
N CYS A 85 -23.81 0.15 12.34
CA CYS A 85 -24.78 -0.82 12.85
C CYS A 85 -24.28 -1.59 14.08
N GLY A 86 -23.12 -1.21 14.65
CA GLY A 86 -22.54 -1.83 15.84
C GLY A 86 -21.75 -3.12 15.57
N ALA A 87 -21.65 -3.58 14.32
CA ALA A 87 -20.85 -4.75 14.01
C ALA A 87 -19.33 -4.40 14.08
N LEU A 88 -18.58 -5.25 14.76
CA LEU A 88 -17.11 -5.19 14.81
C LEU A 88 -16.54 -6.13 13.74
N ARG A 89 -15.63 -5.62 12.92
CA ARG A 89 -14.85 -6.39 11.95
C ARG A 89 -13.39 -6.25 12.33
N CYS A 90 -12.67 -7.37 12.33
CA CYS A 90 -11.25 -7.37 12.62
C CYS A 90 -10.49 -8.19 11.57
N CYS A 91 -9.25 -7.78 11.32
CA CYS A 91 -8.35 -8.45 10.40
C CYS A 91 -6.92 -8.36 10.93
N PHE A 92 -6.22 -9.49 10.93
CA PHE A 92 -4.81 -9.58 11.24
C PHE A 92 -4.02 -9.94 9.99
N VAL A 93 -2.94 -9.22 9.75
CA VAL A 93 -1.99 -9.50 8.67
C VAL A 93 -0.61 -9.68 9.28
N GLY A 94 -0.14 -10.91 9.37
CA GLY A 94 1.15 -11.23 9.96
C GLY A 94 2.34 -10.84 9.08
N SER A 95 2.14 -10.74 7.76
CA SER A 95 3.22 -10.42 6.82
C SER A 95 2.68 -9.62 5.63
N PRO A 96 3.27 -8.49 5.27
CA PRO A 96 2.84 -7.70 4.12
C PRO A 96 3.10 -8.43 2.81
N VAL A 97 2.28 -8.14 1.81
CA VAL A 97 2.50 -8.61 0.44
C VAL A 97 3.79 -7.99 -0.11
N GLY A 98 4.62 -8.82 -0.71
CA GLY A 98 5.95 -8.43 -1.20
C GLY A 98 7.09 -8.73 -0.23
N SER A 99 6.78 -9.22 0.99
CA SER A 99 7.80 -9.76 1.89
C SER A 99 8.26 -11.15 1.47
N ALA A 100 9.39 -11.62 2.02
CA ALA A 100 9.89 -12.98 1.79
C ALA A 100 8.87 -14.08 2.20
N LEU A 101 8.06 -13.81 3.24
CA LEU A 101 7.02 -14.73 3.71
C LEU A 101 5.74 -14.69 2.88
N ARG A 102 5.54 -13.63 2.09
CA ARG A 102 4.36 -13.43 1.24
C ARG A 102 4.74 -12.72 -0.06
N PRO A 103 5.47 -13.39 -0.96
CA PRO A 103 5.94 -12.78 -2.21
C PRO A 103 4.76 -12.36 -3.10
N MET A 104 4.99 -11.34 -3.92
CA MET A 104 4.03 -10.94 -4.95
C MET A 104 4.05 -11.95 -6.10
N SER A 105 2.87 -12.24 -6.68
CA SER A 105 2.81 -12.96 -7.96
C SER A 105 3.27 -12.06 -9.11
N ASN A 106 3.67 -12.68 -10.23
CA ASN A 106 4.04 -11.94 -11.45
C ASN A 106 2.90 -11.05 -11.94
N GLU A 107 1.65 -11.47 -11.81
CA GLU A 107 0.48 -10.68 -12.16
C GLU A 107 0.36 -9.42 -11.28
N MET A 108 0.59 -9.55 -9.98
CA MET A 108 0.57 -8.42 -9.04
C MET A 108 1.71 -7.44 -9.37
N LEU A 109 2.90 -7.96 -9.66
CA LEU A 109 4.05 -7.14 -10.05
C LEU A 109 3.77 -6.40 -11.37
N LYS A 110 3.24 -7.10 -12.38
CA LYS A 110 2.88 -6.51 -13.68
C LYS A 110 1.79 -5.44 -13.52
N LYS A 111 0.76 -5.70 -12.70
CA LYS A 111 -0.29 -4.71 -12.39
C LYS A 111 0.31 -3.45 -11.76
N LYS A 112 1.21 -3.61 -10.79
CA LYS A 112 1.89 -2.48 -10.13
C LYS A 112 2.77 -1.70 -11.10
N PHE A 113 3.55 -2.40 -11.93
CA PHE A 113 4.39 -1.78 -12.96
C PHE A 113 3.54 -0.94 -13.93
N ASN A 114 2.46 -1.52 -14.46
CA ASN A 114 1.57 -0.84 -15.39
C ASN A 114 0.91 0.41 -14.76
N ALA A 115 0.48 0.33 -13.49
CA ALA A 115 -0.07 1.48 -12.79
C ALA A 115 0.95 2.62 -12.65
N CYS A 116 2.22 2.31 -12.36
CA CYS A 116 3.30 3.30 -12.32
C CYS A 116 3.58 3.91 -13.70
N ALA A 117 3.63 3.08 -14.75
CA ALA A 117 3.86 3.53 -16.11
C ALA A 117 2.73 4.46 -16.60
N GLN A 118 1.48 4.12 -16.32
CA GLN A 118 0.32 4.97 -16.62
C GLN A 118 0.39 6.31 -15.88
N TYR A 119 0.72 6.29 -14.59
CA TYR A 119 0.86 7.50 -13.79
C TYR A 119 1.94 8.45 -14.33
N CYS A 120 3.02 7.90 -14.88
CA CYS A 120 4.10 8.66 -15.51
C CYS A 120 3.80 9.07 -16.96
N ASN A 121 2.61 8.78 -17.50
CA ASN A 121 2.26 8.98 -18.93
C ASN A 121 3.25 8.29 -19.89
N CYS A 122 3.75 7.12 -19.51
CA CYS A 122 4.65 6.34 -20.33
C CYS A 122 3.97 5.87 -21.63
N ASN A 123 4.75 5.72 -22.71
CA ASN A 123 4.27 5.25 -23.99
C ASN A 123 3.98 3.74 -23.99
N SER A 124 3.23 3.26 -24.97
CA SER A 124 2.90 1.83 -25.10
C SER A 124 4.11 0.90 -25.19
N SER A 125 5.24 1.38 -25.75
CA SER A 125 6.52 0.66 -25.76
C SER A 125 7.07 0.38 -24.37
N ASP A 126 6.80 1.25 -23.40
CA ASP A 126 7.32 1.13 -22.04
C ASP A 126 6.67 -0.03 -21.27
N PHE A 127 5.47 -0.46 -21.69
CA PHE A 127 4.82 -1.66 -21.11
C PHE A 127 5.55 -2.96 -21.49
N ALA A 128 6.28 -2.99 -22.60
CA ALA A 128 7.14 -4.11 -22.98
C ALA A 128 8.39 -4.20 -22.10
N LEU A 129 8.79 -3.10 -21.45
CA LEU A 129 9.94 -3.05 -20.56
C LEU A 129 9.81 -4.02 -19.38
N TYR A 130 8.59 -4.25 -18.87
CA TYR A 130 8.37 -5.22 -17.80
C TYR A 130 8.85 -6.63 -18.18
N ASP A 131 8.47 -7.09 -19.37
CA ASP A 131 8.82 -8.42 -19.84
C ASP A 131 10.34 -8.51 -20.16
N LYS A 132 10.96 -7.43 -20.62
CA LYS A 132 12.41 -7.33 -20.81
C LYS A 132 13.17 -7.37 -19.48
N ILE A 133 12.68 -6.69 -18.44
CA ILE A 133 13.28 -6.70 -17.09
C ILE A 133 13.20 -8.10 -16.48
N LEU A 134 12.08 -8.81 -16.63
CA LEU A 134 11.96 -10.19 -16.13
C LEU A 134 12.90 -11.17 -16.80
N ASN A 135 13.38 -10.87 -18.00
CA ASN A 135 14.30 -11.70 -18.79
C ASN A 135 15.66 -11.04 -18.96
N ILE A 136 16.05 -10.17 -18.02
CA ILE A 136 17.27 -9.37 -18.14
C ILE A 136 18.54 -10.21 -18.30
N GLU A 137 18.58 -11.43 -17.71
CA GLU A 137 19.67 -12.38 -17.82
C GLU A 137 19.87 -12.93 -19.25
N HIS A 138 18.86 -12.79 -20.11
CA HIS A 138 18.90 -13.23 -21.51
C HIS A 138 19.26 -12.11 -22.48
N LEU A 139 19.36 -10.85 -22.00
CA LEU A 139 19.76 -9.73 -22.85
C LEU A 139 21.27 -9.75 -23.09
N GLN A 140 21.66 -9.50 -24.34
CA GLN A 140 23.08 -9.39 -24.70
C GLN A 140 23.69 -8.05 -24.26
N ASN A 141 22.87 -6.99 -24.22
CA ASN A 141 23.28 -5.65 -23.82
C ASN A 141 22.18 -4.97 -23.01
N VAL A 142 22.54 -4.26 -21.97
CA VAL A 142 21.62 -3.46 -21.13
C VAL A 142 20.87 -2.39 -21.96
N GLN A 143 21.48 -1.89 -23.04
CA GLN A 143 20.83 -0.95 -23.97
C GLN A 143 19.59 -1.53 -24.65
N ASP A 144 19.49 -2.86 -24.78
CA ASP A 144 18.32 -3.54 -25.37
C ASP A 144 17.06 -3.40 -24.49
N LEU A 145 17.22 -2.99 -23.22
CA LEU A 145 16.09 -2.64 -22.34
C LEU A 145 15.30 -1.43 -22.88
N PHE A 146 16.00 -0.50 -23.53
CA PHE A 146 15.45 0.80 -23.93
C PHE A 146 15.24 0.93 -25.45
N SER A 147 15.40 -0.16 -26.17
CA SER A 147 15.20 -0.22 -27.63
C SER A 147 13.78 -0.61 -28.01
#